data_05f1aa383092c9408ae5e046bf50e387
#
_entry.id   05f1aa383092c9408ae5e046bf50e387
#
_cell.length_a   1.000
_cell.length_b   1.000
_cell.length_c   1.000
_cell.angle_alpha   90.00
_cell.angle_beta   90.00
_cell.angle_gamma   90.00
#
_symmetry.space_group_name_H-M   'P 1'
#
loop_
_entity.id
_entity.type
_entity.pdbx_description
1 polymer ?
#
loop_
_entity_poly.entity_id
_entity_poly.type
_entity_poly.pdbx_seq_one_letter_code
_entity_poly.pdbx_strand_id
1 'polypeptide(L)'
;MVLISDRAHVVAVCLQACILLLVGVCYYNLDVYTFEAKTILEVIFLLVVVESICMHTYFHGTWKNFDNLFIGFFVFFLGNRLLFDLFTDEWDVCYFGFFLSRSVSVNILNGAILNLIIALLSYNLGSLLWRQHKKNRKRTDYPINCLTKTDTLSDRVVYIMLVIGFIAKAYFSYQIFFAMLSDGYYALFKEGYDINRNLLMMFLETFYEISLFIIISRERKMRAWDKLALLFYIIMSLATGQRGLAMLSIVFILFYLYRLGKIKLPMKLLVSMVFVLFFISMLMSNIRGGTDSNIGDIFSSFFDFFYTQAVSLTVIVTTIDYDSQIDYSFFDLFGHIRYLIEYYWNKITLQDPVPIDALTMQAYEFKWYGQYISSIANKSMFYEGMGLGSSYVAQLYAVGKEFAQVIGGIFVGYIACFLNDNLRSSNFLRRFWAFHALTIFIFIPRANLFEFISMQWAPYVVSLFIYFYIVFRNYKKTSLISSISHV
;
A
#
# COMPACT_ATOMS: atom_id res chain seq x y z
N MET A 1 25.66 -13.13 -4.55
CA MET A 1 25.13 -12.91 -3.18
C MET A 1 26.34 -12.73 -2.26
N VAL A 2 26.58 -11.50 -1.81
CA VAL A 2 27.71 -11.20 -0.92
C VAL A 2 27.44 -11.87 0.42
N LEU A 3 28.36 -12.73 0.88
CA LEU A 3 28.34 -13.30 2.23
C LEU A 3 28.69 -12.18 3.21
N ILE A 4 27.69 -11.45 3.65
CA ILE A 4 27.84 -10.42 4.67
C ILE A 4 28.19 -11.13 5.97
N SER A 5 29.28 -10.73 6.62
CA SER A 5 29.73 -11.31 7.87
C SER A 5 28.67 -11.15 8.97
N ASP A 6 28.58 -12.12 9.87
CA ASP A 6 27.64 -12.05 11.02
C ASP A 6 27.88 -10.81 11.85
N ARG A 7 29.14 -10.39 11.96
CA ARG A 7 29.53 -9.18 12.68
C ARG A 7 28.94 -7.91 12.09
N ALA A 8 28.98 -7.75 10.75
CA ALA A 8 28.41 -6.56 10.10
C ALA A 8 26.89 -6.47 10.29
N HIS A 9 26.20 -7.60 10.34
CA HIS A 9 24.75 -7.60 10.59
C HIS A 9 24.44 -7.20 12.02
N VAL A 10 25.10 -7.79 13.02
CA VAL A 10 24.93 -7.42 14.45
C VAL A 10 25.28 -5.95 14.69
N VAL A 11 26.38 -5.47 14.08
CA VAL A 11 26.76 -4.05 14.17
C VAL A 11 25.66 -3.15 13.61
N ALA A 12 25.06 -3.50 12.45
CA ALA A 12 23.97 -2.71 11.87
C ALA A 12 22.73 -2.68 12.75
N VAL A 13 22.34 -3.81 13.36
CA VAL A 13 21.21 -3.87 14.32
C VAL A 13 21.48 -2.98 15.53
N CYS A 14 22.69 -3.10 16.13
CA CYS A 14 23.06 -2.28 17.28
C CYS A 14 23.10 -0.78 16.91
N LEU A 15 23.65 -0.43 15.75
CA LEU A 15 23.72 0.95 15.28
C LEU A 15 22.32 1.54 15.10
N GLN A 16 21.40 0.83 14.43
CA GLN A 16 20.03 1.29 14.24
C GLN A 16 19.30 1.46 15.58
N ALA A 17 19.49 0.53 16.51
CA ALA A 17 18.91 0.65 17.84
C ALA A 17 19.47 1.85 18.62
N CYS A 18 20.78 2.11 18.53
CA CYS A 18 21.41 3.27 19.15
C CYS A 18 20.92 4.58 18.53
N ILE A 19 20.82 4.67 17.21
CA ILE A 19 20.31 5.87 16.53
C ILE A 19 18.86 6.13 16.93
N LEU A 20 18.04 5.10 16.99
CA LEU A 20 16.63 5.22 17.41
C LEU A 20 16.52 5.70 18.86
N LEU A 21 17.35 5.19 19.78
CA LEU A 21 17.41 5.66 21.16
C LEU A 21 17.87 7.12 21.26
N LEU A 22 18.89 7.51 20.49
CA LEU A 22 19.36 8.90 20.44
C LEU A 22 18.27 9.84 19.94
N VAL A 23 17.56 9.48 18.89
CA VAL A 23 16.41 10.26 18.38
C VAL A 23 15.33 10.38 19.45
N GLY A 24 15.02 9.30 20.17
CA GLY A 24 14.08 9.33 21.29
C GLY A 24 14.52 10.26 22.43
N VAL A 25 15.81 10.25 22.79
CA VAL A 25 16.37 11.17 23.80
C VAL A 25 16.34 12.62 23.30
N CYS A 26 16.69 12.85 22.04
CA CYS A 26 16.60 14.18 21.44
C CYS A 26 15.15 14.69 21.41
N TYR A 27 14.18 13.82 21.13
CA TYR A 27 12.76 14.19 21.11
C TYR A 27 12.30 14.80 22.44
N TYR A 28 12.73 14.25 23.58
CA TYR A 28 12.35 14.75 24.91
C TYR A 28 13.16 15.97 25.38
N ASN A 29 14.33 16.24 24.78
CA ASN A 29 15.24 17.28 25.26
C ASN A 29 15.39 18.48 24.28
N LEU A 30 15.00 18.34 23.02
CA LEU A 30 15.03 19.43 22.06
C LEU A 30 13.89 20.40 22.32
N ASP A 31 14.21 21.69 22.32
CA ASP A 31 13.19 22.72 22.25
C ASP A 31 12.61 22.78 20.83
N VAL A 32 11.61 21.92 20.60
CA VAL A 32 11.02 21.62 19.31
C VAL A 32 10.22 22.82 18.74
N TYR A 33 10.22 23.96 19.46
CA TYR A 33 9.38 25.13 19.14
C TYR A 33 9.94 26.10 18.10
N THR A 34 11.16 25.86 17.60
CA THR A 34 11.85 26.82 16.73
C THR A 34 11.87 26.41 15.26
N PHE A 35 11.91 27.38 14.36
CA PHE A 35 12.13 27.15 12.92
C PHE A 35 13.52 26.55 12.63
N GLU A 36 14.52 26.88 13.43
CA GLU A 36 15.86 26.29 13.31
C GLU A 36 15.80 24.79 13.58
N ALA A 37 15.04 24.36 14.58
CA ALA A 37 14.81 22.94 14.84
C ALA A 37 14.11 22.24 13.65
N LYS A 38 13.18 22.92 12.95
CA LYS A 38 12.51 22.39 11.75
C LYS A 38 13.52 22.01 10.69
N THR A 39 14.36 22.97 10.27
CA THR A 39 15.36 22.73 9.20
C THR A 39 16.36 21.64 9.58
N ILE A 40 16.79 21.59 10.86
CA ILE A 40 17.66 20.53 11.36
C ILE A 40 16.98 19.16 11.25
N LEU A 41 15.70 19.06 11.64
CA LEU A 41 14.93 17.81 11.57
C LEU A 41 14.69 17.35 10.13
N GLU A 42 14.44 18.25 9.20
CA GLU A 42 14.31 17.94 7.77
C GLU A 42 15.61 17.39 7.19
N VAL A 43 16.76 17.99 7.55
CA VAL A 43 18.09 17.49 7.18
C VAL A 43 18.32 16.09 7.79
N ILE A 44 18.00 15.91 9.06
CA ILE A 44 18.11 14.58 9.72
C ILE A 44 17.21 13.56 9.01
N PHE A 45 15.98 13.92 8.67
CA PHE A 45 15.08 13.06 7.91
C PHE A 45 15.71 12.63 6.56
N LEU A 46 16.25 13.58 5.80
CA LEU A 46 16.94 13.30 4.54
C LEU A 46 18.13 12.34 4.75
N LEU A 47 18.95 12.58 5.78
CA LEU A 47 20.08 11.71 6.11
C LEU A 47 19.63 10.28 6.47
N VAL A 48 18.55 10.13 7.23
CA VAL A 48 17.98 8.82 7.58
C VAL A 48 17.43 8.12 6.34
N VAL A 49 16.81 8.83 5.40
CA VAL A 49 16.36 8.26 4.11
C VAL A 49 17.56 7.74 3.31
N VAL A 50 18.62 8.54 3.16
CA VAL A 50 19.83 8.14 2.43
C VAL A 50 20.50 6.94 3.11
N GLU A 51 20.66 6.97 4.41
CA GLU A 51 21.22 5.87 5.21
C GLU A 51 20.42 4.58 5.00
N SER A 52 19.08 4.66 5.07
CA SER A 52 18.18 3.53 4.87
C SER A 52 18.37 2.91 3.49
N ILE A 53 18.38 3.72 2.43
CA ILE A 53 18.60 3.25 1.05
C ILE A 53 19.98 2.60 0.91
N CYS A 54 21.02 3.21 1.44
CA CYS A 54 22.38 2.66 1.41
C CYS A 54 22.47 1.34 2.15
N MET A 55 21.92 1.27 3.35
CA MET A 55 21.88 0.06 4.18
C MET A 55 21.17 -1.09 3.46
N HIS A 56 19.96 -0.86 2.96
CA HIS A 56 19.23 -1.91 2.25
C HIS A 56 19.89 -2.31 0.92
N THR A 57 20.50 -1.35 0.22
CA THR A 57 21.30 -1.63 -0.99
C THR A 57 22.48 -2.52 -0.67
N TYR A 58 23.20 -2.23 0.42
CA TYR A 58 24.34 -3.04 0.88
C TYR A 58 23.91 -4.47 1.23
N PHE A 59 22.86 -4.64 2.04
CA PHE A 59 22.38 -5.96 2.45
C PHE A 59 21.76 -6.79 1.32
N HIS A 60 21.20 -6.18 0.29
CA HIS A 60 20.66 -6.87 -0.87
C HIS A 60 21.67 -7.05 -2.01
N GLY A 61 22.79 -6.35 -1.98
CA GLY A 61 23.77 -6.29 -3.08
C GLY A 61 23.21 -5.60 -4.34
N THR A 62 22.08 -4.91 -4.23
CA THR A 62 21.44 -4.16 -5.31
C THR A 62 20.52 -3.11 -4.76
N TRP A 63 20.48 -1.94 -5.41
CA TRP A 63 19.52 -0.88 -5.06
C TRP A 63 18.08 -1.22 -5.48
N LYS A 64 17.91 -2.17 -6.42
CA LYS A 64 16.60 -2.62 -6.93
C LYS A 64 16.01 -3.71 -6.00
N ASN A 65 15.71 -3.35 -4.78
CA ASN A 65 15.12 -4.22 -3.78
C ASN A 65 13.78 -3.66 -3.28
N PHE A 66 12.98 -4.49 -2.59
CA PHE A 66 11.67 -4.10 -2.11
C PHE A 66 11.74 -3.01 -1.02
N ASP A 67 12.72 -3.10 -0.13
CA ASP A 67 12.86 -2.14 0.96
C ASP A 67 13.10 -0.73 0.41
N ASN A 68 13.99 -0.58 -0.58
CA ASN A 68 14.22 0.71 -1.24
C ASN A 68 12.99 1.23 -1.99
N LEU A 69 12.20 0.32 -2.57
CA LEU A 69 10.94 0.69 -3.19
C LEU A 69 9.93 1.20 -2.15
N PHE A 70 9.83 0.52 -1.01
CA PHE A 70 8.97 0.94 0.11
C PHE A 70 9.40 2.30 0.67
N ILE A 71 10.71 2.50 0.90
CA ILE A 71 11.28 3.78 1.36
C ILE A 71 10.96 4.90 0.34
N GLY A 72 11.10 4.62 -0.95
CA GLY A 72 10.74 5.57 -2.00
C GLY A 72 9.27 6.01 -1.92
N PHE A 73 8.34 5.08 -1.68
CA PHE A 73 6.93 5.43 -1.49
C PHE A 73 6.65 6.09 -0.15
N PHE A 74 7.36 5.70 0.91
CA PHE A 74 7.30 6.39 2.20
C PHE A 74 7.66 7.87 2.06
N VAL A 75 8.76 8.15 1.38
CA VAL A 75 9.18 9.54 1.09
C VAL A 75 8.18 10.24 0.18
N PHE A 76 7.71 9.58 -0.86
CA PHE A 76 6.76 10.17 -1.82
C PHE A 76 5.44 10.60 -1.18
N PHE A 77 4.89 9.79 -0.25
CA PHE A 77 3.61 10.10 0.40
C PHE A 77 3.72 10.91 1.68
N LEU A 78 4.82 10.82 2.39
CA LEU A 78 4.97 11.41 3.72
C LEU A 78 6.05 12.48 3.79
N GLY A 79 7.18 12.25 3.11
CA GLY A 79 8.37 13.10 3.24
C GLY A 79 8.57 14.11 2.11
N ASN A 80 7.86 13.94 1.00
CA ASN A 80 8.16 14.72 -0.21
C ASN A 80 8.02 16.23 0.02
N ARG A 81 7.01 16.65 0.76
CA ARG A 81 6.77 18.05 1.12
C ARG A 81 7.91 18.67 1.92
N LEU A 82 8.50 17.91 2.83
CA LEU A 82 9.65 18.33 3.63
C LEU A 82 10.91 18.47 2.77
N LEU A 83 11.07 17.58 1.79
CA LEU A 83 12.19 17.68 0.86
C LEU A 83 12.08 18.92 -0.04
N PHE A 84 10.86 19.26 -0.47
CA PHE A 84 10.67 20.51 -1.23
C PHE A 84 11.01 21.74 -0.39
N ASP A 85 10.59 21.78 0.88
CA ASP A 85 10.90 22.90 1.78
C ASP A 85 12.41 23.12 1.99
N LEU A 86 13.21 22.05 1.98
CA LEU A 86 14.67 22.14 2.08
C LEU A 86 15.34 22.80 0.85
N PHE A 87 14.69 22.78 -0.31
CA PHE A 87 15.29 23.23 -1.56
C PHE A 87 14.65 24.47 -2.16
N THR A 88 13.44 24.84 -1.68
CA THR A 88 12.69 25.98 -2.21
C THR A 88 11.87 26.63 -1.10
N ASP A 89 11.85 27.96 -1.08
CA ASP A 89 10.99 28.74 -0.18
C ASP A 89 9.63 29.09 -0.82
N GLU A 90 9.27 28.42 -1.93
CA GLU A 90 8.07 28.76 -2.70
C GLU A 90 6.79 28.31 -1.99
N TRP A 91 6.86 27.29 -1.12
CA TRP A 91 5.70 26.73 -0.44
C TRP A 91 5.82 26.83 1.08
N ASP A 92 4.78 27.39 1.72
CA ASP A 92 4.68 27.30 3.17
C ASP A 92 4.37 25.84 3.60
N VAL A 93 5.38 25.13 4.08
CA VAL A 93 5.26 23.74 4.54
C VAL A 93 4.31 23.60 5.72
N CYS A 94 4.10 24.66 6.49
CA CYS A 94 3.15 24.68 7.60
C CYS A 94 1.70 24.87 7.13
N TYR A 95 1.45 25.33 5.90
CA TYR A 95 0.09 25.55 5.39
C TYR A 95 -0.48 24.27 4.78
N PHE A 96 -1.57 23.80 5.32
CA PHE A 96 -2.32 22.63 4.84
C PHE A 96 -3.63 23.07 4.23
N GLY A 97 -3.59 23.48 2.94
CA GLY A 97 -4.73 24.03 2.22
C GLY A 97 -5.86 23.03 2.02
N PHE A 98 -5.52 21.80 1.63
CA PHE A 98 -6.52 20.75 1.45
C PHE A 98 -7.01 20.24 2.81
N PHE A 99 -8.30 20.23 3.01
CA PHE A 99 -9.04 19.72 4.17
C PHE A 99 -8.93 20.55 5.46
N LEU A 100 -7.74 20.99 5.88
CA LEU A 100 -7.56 21.81 7.08
C LEU A 100 -7.77 23.30 6.81
N SER A 101 -7.39 23.78 5.62
CA SER A 101 -7.47 25.19 5.18
C SER A 101 -6.80 26.17 6.16
N ARG A 102 -5.71 25.73 6.81
CA ARG A 102 -4.96 26.55 7.79
C ARG A 102 -3.50 26.16 7.88
N SER A 103 -2.70 27.06 8.42
CA SER A 103 -1.35 26.76 8.87
C SER A 103 -1.39 26.10 10.26
N VAL A 104 -0.46 25.17 10.49
CA VAL A 104 -0.22 24.54 11.78
C VAL A 104 1.00 25.16 12.44
N SER A 105 1.14 25.00 13.75
CA SER A 105 2.32 25.47 14.45
C SER A 105 3.57 24.66 14.05
N VAL A 106 4.73 25.31 14.04
CA VAL A 106 6.03 24.66 13.75
C VAL A 106 6.28 23.47 14.68
N ASN A 107 5.84 23.57 15.94
CA ASN A 107 5.96 22.49 16.91
C ASN A 107 5.24 21.20 16.44
N ILE A 108 4.01 21.32 15.94
CA ILE A 108 3.24 20.18 15.44
C ILE A 108 3.94 19.56 14.22
N LEU A 109 4.44 20.41 13.31
CA LEU A 109 5.19 19.95 12.15
C LEU A 109 6.50 19.24 12.57
N ASN A 110 7.26 19.81 13.51
CA ASN A 110 8.48 19.20 14.04
C ASN A 110 8.20 17.84 14.71
N GLY A 111 7.08 17.75 15.47
CA GLY A 111 6.61 16.49 15.99
C GLY A 111 6.30 15.47 14.89
N ALA A 112 5.66 15.89 13.79
CA ALA A 112 5.40 15.02 12.65
C ALA A 112 6.69 14.54 11.97
N ILE A 113 7.68 15.40 11.77
CA ILE A 113 8.99 15.03 11.18
C ILE A 113 9.69 13.99 12.05
N LEU A 114 9.73 14.21 13.36
CA LEU A 114 10.31 13.23 14.31
C LEU A 114 9.61 11.87 14.23
N ASN A 115 8.29 11.88 14.13
CA ASN A 115 7.52 10.65 13.97
C ASN A 115 7.84 9.91 12.67
N LEU A 116 8.12 10.62 11.57
CA LEU A 116 8.60 10.00 10.33
C LEU A 116 9.99 9.38 10.48
N ILE A 117 10.89 10.06 11.16
CA ILE A 117 12.25 9.57 11.46
C ILE A 117 12.16 8.28 12.29
N ILE A 118 11.38 8.29 13.38
CA ILE A 118 11.16 7.11 14.25
C ILE A 118 10.58 5.95 13.45
N ALA A 119 9.56 6.19 12.64
CA ALA A 119 8.90 5.17 11.83
C ALA A 119 9.87 4.51 10.84
N LEU A 120 10.73 5.30 10.17
CA LEU A 120 11.69 4.78 9.19
C LEU A 120 12.83 4.00 9.86
N LEU A 121 13.39 4.52 10.96
CA LEU A 121 14.42 3.81 11.74
C LEU A 121 13.89 2.50 12.33
N SER A 122 12.66 2.50 12.82
CA SER A 122 11.99 1.30 13.34
C SER A 122 11.74 0.28 12.24
N TYR A 123 11.32 0.72 11.05
CA TYR A 123 11.21 -0.13 9.86
C TYR A 123 12.55 -0.81 9.52
N ASN A 124 13.63 -0.04 9.50
CA ASN A 124 14.98 -0.55 9.25
C ASN A 124 15.37 -1.64 10.26
N LEU A 125 15.12 -1.37 11.54
CA LEU A 125 15.41 -2.34 12.60
C LEU A 125 14.59 -3.63 12.43
N GLY A 126 13.31 -3.52 12.12
CA GLY A 126 12.43 -4.68 11.86
C GLY A 126 12.91 -5.52 10.67
N SER A 127 13.31 -4.88 9.58
CA SER A 127 13.89 -5.54 8.41
C SER A 127 15.19 -6.30 8.75
N LEU A 128 16.08 -5.69 9.53
CA LEU A 128 17.31 -6.32 9.99
C LEU A 128 17.03 -7.52 10.90
N LEU A 129 16.09 -7.40 11.84
CA LEU A 129 15.70 -8.49 12.75
C LEU A 129 15.13 -9.69 11.98
N TRP A 130 14.31 -9.47 10.96
CA TRP A 130 13.86 -10.57 10.09
C TRP A 130 15.02 -11.30 9.42
N ARG A 131 15.98 -10.56 8.89
CA ARG A 131 17.15 -11.13 8.20
C ARG A 131 18.00 -11.98 9.16
N GLN A 132 18.18 -11.52 10.39
CA GLN A 132 18.87 -12.27 11.45
C GLN A 132 18.11 -13.56 11.80
N HIS A 133 16.78 -13.46 11.97
CA HIS A 133 15.93 -14.64 12.22
C HIS A 133 16.02 -15.67 11.09
N LYS A 134 15.97 -15.23 9.84
CA LYS A 134 16.09 -16.12 8.68
C LYS A 134 17.44 -16.82 8.58
N LYS A 135 18.52 -16.12 8.93
CA LYS A 135 19.87 -16.69 8.90
C LYS A 135 20.03 -17.84 9.90
N ASN A 136 19.42 -17.71 11.07
CA ASN A 136 19.44 -18.71 12.13
C ASN A 136 18.59 -19.96 11.79
N ARG A 137 17.62 -19.85 10.89
CA ARG A 137 16.93 -21.01 10.33
C ARG A 137 17.80 -21.61 9.23
N LYS A 138 18.34 -22.80 9.47
CA LYS A 138 19.06 -23.58 8.44
C LYS A 138 18.26 -23.53 7.14
N ARG A 139 18.90 -23.04 6.08
CA ARG A 139 18.32 -22.97 4.75
C ARG A 139 17.89 -24.37 4.32
N THR A 140 16.64 -24.69 4.45
CA THR A 140 15.98 -25.63 3.57
C THR A 140 15.69 -24.87 2.26
N ASP A 141 16.76 -24.46 1.57
CA ASP A 141 16.66 -24.03 0.18
C ASP A 141 16.26 -25.28 -0.61
N TYR A 142 14.98 -25.50 -0.76
CA TYR A 142 14.51 -26.44 -1.77
C TYR A 142 14.97 -25.87 -3.12
N PRO A 143 15.70 -26.65 -3.91
CA PRO A 143 16.12 -26.21 -5.23
C PRO A 143 14.87 -25.78 -6.00
N ILE A 144 14.97 -24.62 -6.66
CA ILE A 144 13.89 -24.01 -7.47
C ILE A 144 13.34 -25.00 -8.53
N ASN A 145 14.07 -26.07 -8.81
CA ASN A 145 13.74 -27.10 -9.78
C ASN A 145 12.70 -28.15 -9.32
N CYS A 146 12.22 -28.11 -8.07
CA CYS A 146 11.10 -28.94 -7.63
C CYS A 146 9.74 -28.26 -7.89
N LEU A 147 9.56 -27.67 -9.06
CA LEU A 147 8.24 -27.38 -9.62
C LEU A 147 7.64 -28.70 -10.04
N THR A 148 7.06 -29.36 -9.05
CA THR A 148 6.25 -30.55 -9.27
C THR A 148 5.09 -30.19 -10.21
N LYS A 149 4.72 -31.12 -11.07
CA LYS A 149 3.55 -31.11 -11.97
C LYS A 149 2.23 -30.59 -11.37
N THR A 150 2.19 -30.27 -10.08
CA THR A 150 1.03 -29.71 -9.35
C THR A 150 0.78 -28.20 -9.59
N ASP A 151 1.69 -27.49 -10.27
CA ASP A 151 1.42 -26.10 -10.71
C ASP A 151 0.40 -26.00 -11.87
N THR A 152 -0.15 -27.11 -12.28
CA THR A 152 -1.15 -27.17 -13.36
C THR A 152 -2.59 -27.07 -12.83
N LEU A 153 -2.94 -26.00 -12.16
CA LEU A 153 -4.29 -25.54 -12.40
C LEU A 153 -4.37 -25.33 -13.91
N SER A 154 -5.24 -26.12 -14.56
CA SER A 154 -5.35 -26.09 -16.01
C SER A 154 -5.36 -24.62 -16.44
N ASP A 155 -4.45 -24.21 -17.30
CA ASP A 155 -4.46 -22.86 -17.91
C ASP A 155 -5.87 -22.49 -18.33
N ARG A 156 -6.67 -23.47 -18.76
CA ARG A 156 -8.07 -23.31 -19.17
C ARG A 156 -8.95 -22.71 -18.07
N VAL A 157 -8.83 -23.21 -16.83
CA VAL A 157 -9.66 -22.71 -15.71
C VAL A 157 -9.27 -21.26 -15.38
N VAL A 158 -7.97 -20.97 -15.33
CA VAL A 158 -7.50 -19.60 -15.04
C VAL A 158 -7.96 -18.63 -16.14
N TYR A 159 -7.89 -19.03 -17.42
CA TYR A 159 -8.36 -18.16 -18.50
C TYR A 159 -9.90 -18.03 -18.54
N ILE A 160 -10.67 -19.07 -18.18
CA ILE A 160 -12.12 -18.94 -18.04
C ILE A 160 -12.46 -17.96 -16.91
N MET A 161 -11.83 -18.08 -15.75
CA MET A 161 -11.99 -17.12 -14.65
C MET A 161 -11.58 -15.70 -15.07
N LEU A 162 -10.49 -15.58 -15.83
CA LEU A 162 -10.01 -14.29 -16.34
C LEU A 162 -11.05 -13.62 -17.24
N VAL A 163 -11.66 -14.38 -18.17
CA VAL A 163 -12.66 -13.85 -19.11
C VAL A 163 -13.94 -13.46 -18.38
N ILE A 164 -14.46 -14.31 -17.50
CA ILE A 164 -15.66 -14.02 -16.71
C ILE A 164 -15.42 -12.77 -15.85
N GLY A 165 -14.28 -12.74 -15.15
CA GLY A 165 -13.90 -11.62 -14.31
C GLY A 165 -13.65 -10.33 -15.09
N PHE A 166 -13.11 -10.43 -16.32
CA PHE A 166 -12.92 -9.28 -17.22
C PHE A 166 -14.24 -8.59 -17.55
N ILE A 167 -15.28 -9.35 -17.90
CA ILE A 167 -16.59 -8.80 -18.22
C ILE A 167 -17.17 -8.05 -17.01
N ALA A 168 -17.11 -8.67 -15.83
CA ALA A 168 -17.61 -8.05 -14.60
C ALA A 168 -16.80 -6.79 -14.22
N LYS A 169 -15.45 -6.85 -14.30
CA LYS A 169 -14.56 -5.71 -14.01
C LYS A 169 -14.77 -4.57 -15.00
N ALA A 170 -14.89 -4.87 -16.30
CA ALA A 170 -15.14 -3.87 -17.33
C ALA A 170 -16.47 -3.14 -17.12
N TYR A 171 -17.55 -3.89 -16.86
CA TYR A 171 -18.86 -3.33 -16.58
C TYR A 171 -18.84 -2.42 -15.35
N PHE A 172 -18.20 -2.86 -14.27
CA PHE A 172 -18.11 -2.09 -13.06
C PHE A 172 -17.25 -0.82 -13.22
N SER A 173 -16.08 -0.96 -13.87
CA SER A 173 -15.23 0.21 -14.18
C SER A 173 -15.94 1.23 -15.06
N TYR A 174 -16.76 0.75 -16.01
CA TYR A 174 -17.61 1.60 -16.84
C TYR A 174 -18.63 2.39 -16.00
N GLN A 175 -19.34 1.73 -15.07
CA GLN A 175 -20.31 2.41 -14.19
C GLN A 175 -19.64 3.50 -13.34
N ILE A 176 -18.49 3.19 -12.70
CA ILE A 176 -17.73 4.17 -11.93
C ILE A 176 -17.28 5.35 -12.79
N PHE A 177 -16.75 5.06 -13.97
CA PHE A 177 -16.27 6.09 -14.89
C PHE A 177 -17.39 7.05 -15.30
N PHE A 178 -18.56 6.53 -15.66
CA PHE A 178 -19.72 7.35 -16.02
C PHE A 178 -20.25 8.13 -14.82
N ALA A 179 -20.39 7.54 -13.65
CA ALA A 179 -20.79 8.22 -12.45
C ALA A 179 -19.82 9.37 -12.09
N MET A 180 -18.51 9.13 -12.27
CA MET A 180 -17.51 10.17 -12.06
C MET A 180 -17.64 11.35 -13.05
N LEU A 181 -18.05 11.08 -14.30
CA LEU A 181 -18.26 12.12 -15.31
C LEU A 181 -19.56 12.90 -15.09
N SER A 182 -20.65 12.25 -14.64
CA SER A 182 -21.96 12.87 -14.45
C SER A 182 -22.05 13.63 -13.13
N ASP A 183 -21.64 13.03 -12.02
CA ASP A 183 -21.89 13.51 -10.66
C ASP A 183 -20.62 14.03 -9.97
N GLY A 184 -19.48 13.88 -10.65
CA GLY A 184 -18.17 14.21 -10.13
C GLY A 184 -17.57 13.13 -9.23
N TYR A 185 -16.25 13.16 -9.08
CA TYR A 185 -15.51 12.13 -8.35
C TYR A 185 -15.93 12.00 -6.88
N TYR A 186 -16.16 13.12 -6.20
CA TYR A 186 -16.48 13.10 -4.76
C TYR A 186 -17.90 12.61 -4.49
N ALA A 187 -18.80 12.69 -5.45
CA ALA A 187 -20.16 12.15 -5.31
C ALA A 187 -20.16 10.65 -5.03
N LEU A 188 -19.17 9.91 -5.56
CA LEU A 188 -19.01 8.47 -5.34
C LEU A 188 -18.76 8.08 -3.87
N PHE A 189 -18.36 9.04 -3.04
CA PHE A 189 -18.03 8.83 -1.63
C PHE A 189 -19.02 9.49 -0.67
N LYS A 190 -20.07 10.13 -1.19
CA LYS A 190 -21.14 10.71 -0.36
C LYS A 190 -21.98 9.61 0.25
N GLU A 191 -22.45 9.85 1.47
CA GLU A 191 -23.40 8.96 2.14
C GLU A 191 -24.68 8.85 1.31
N GLY A 192 -25.13 7.62 1.04
CA GLY A 192 -26.32 7.34 0.24
C GLY A 192 -26.11 7.28 -1.28
N TYR A 193 -24.89 7.46 -1.78
CA TYR A 193 -24.60 7.23 -3.19
C TYR A 193 -24.48 5.73 -3.46
N ASP A 194 -25.51 5.15 -4.07
CA ASP A 194 -25.56 3.70 -4.35
C ASP A 194 -25.13 3.42 -5.79
N ILE A 195 -23.91 2.98 -5.95
CA ILE A 195 -23.55 2.19 -7.14
C ILE A 195 -24.06 0.78 -6.85
N ASN A 196 -25.19 0.42 -7.46
CA ASN A 196 -25.91 -0.84 -7.24
C ASN A 196 -24.97 -2.07 -7.40
N ARG A 197 -24.21 -2.37 -6.35
CA ARG A 197 -23.20 -3.44 -6.30
C ARG A 197 -23.86 -4.73 -5.88
N ASN A 198 -24.35 -5.50 -6.87
CA ASN A 198 -24.76 -6.87 -6.60
C ASN A 198 -23.56 -7.70 -6.11
N LEU A 199 -23.75 -8.44 -5.00
CA LEU A 199 -22.73 -9.31 -4.39
C LEU A 199 -22.11 -10.28 -5.41
N LEU A 200 -22.92 -10.81 -6.33
CA LEU A 200 -22.45 -11.71 -7.40
C LEU A 200 -21.47 -10.99 -8.33
N MET A 201 -21.75 -9.75 -8.74
CA MET A 201 -20.86 -8.97 -9.60
C MET A 201 -19.55 -8.63 -8.90
N MET A 202 -19.59 -8.25 -7.62
CA MET A 202 -18.38 -8.03 -6.81
C MET A 202 -17.53 -9.30 -6.74
N PHE A 203 -18.16 -10.47 -6.57
CA PHE A 203 -17.47 -11.74 -6.56
C PHE A 203 -16.84 -12.07 -7.92
N LEU A 204 -17.58 -11.88 -9.01
CA LEU A 204 -17.07 -12.14 -10.37
C LEU A 204 -15.95 -11.19 -10.76
N GLU A 205 -16.00 -9.91 -10.35
CA GLU A 205 -14.93 -8.94 -10.56
C GLU A 205 -13.58 -9.43 -9.99
N THR A 206 -13.61 -10.05 -8.81
CA THR A 206 -12.41 -10.56 -8.15
C THR A 206 -11.73 -11.69 -8.94
N PHE A 207 -12.47 -12.42 -9.76
CA PHE A 207 -11.91 -13.47 -10.62
C PHE A 207 -10.87 -12.91 -11.60
N TYR A 208 -11.06 -11.67 -12.08
CA TYR A 208 -10.09 -11.03 -12.95
C TYR A 208 -8.75 -10.80 -12.26
N GLU A 209 -8.78 -10.15 -11.11
CA GLU A 209 -7.58 -9.84 -10.33
C GLU A 209 -6.85 -11.11 -9.87
N ILE A 210 -7.59 -12.08 -9.35
CA ILE A 210 -7.03 -13.34 -8.89
C ILE A 210 -6.38 -14.11 -10.04
N SER A 211 -7.07 -14.23 -11.18
CA SER A 211 -6.54 -14.91 -12.35
C SER A 211 -5.28 -14.24 -12.87
N LEU A 212 -5.27 -12.90 -12.91
CA LEU A 212 -4.11 -12.12 -13.30
C LEU A 212 -2.94 -12.34 -12.32
N PHE A 213 -3.19 -12.30 -11.00
CA PHE A 213 -2.17 -12.52 -9.98
C PHE A 213 -1.63 -13.97 -10.00
N ILE A 214 -2.48 -14.96 -10.28
CA ILE A 214 -2.05 -16.34 -10.52
C ILE A 214 -1.10 -16.40 -11.73
N ILE A 215 -1.46 -15.76 -12.83
CA ILE A 215 -0.65 -15.72 -14.06
C ILE A 215 0.71 -15.05 -13.80
N ILE A 216 0.70 -13.91 -13.10
CA ILE A 216 1.93 -13.16 -12.76
C ILE A 216 2.82 -13.97 -11.81
N SER A 217 2.24 -14.67 -10.83
CA SER A 217 2.98 -15.46 -9.83
C SER A 217 3.60 -16.74 -10.39
N ARG A 218 3.17 -17.22 -11.56
CA ARG A 218 3.75 -18.39 -12.22
C ARG A 218 5.15 -18.10 -12.71
N GLU A 219 6.03 -19.10 -12.68
CA GLU A 219 7.43 -18.95 -13.14
C GLU A 219 7.58 -18.96 -14.68
N ARG A 220 6.52 -19.25 -15.41
CA ARG A 220 6.53 -19.24 -16.88
C ARG A 220 6.66 -17.82 -17.46
N LYS A 221 7.18 -17.72 -18.69
CA LYS A 221 7.12 -16.47 -19.46
C LYS A 221 5.67 -16.07 -19.74
N MET A 222 5.39 -14.78 -19.66
CA MET A 222 4.07 -14.23 -19.99
C MET A 222 3.79 -14.38 -21.50
N ARG A 223 2.63 -14.94 -21.81
CA ARG A 223 2.10 -15.02 -23.19
C ARG A 223 1.55 -13.65 -23.63
N ALA A 224 1.27 -13.49 -24.91
CA ALA A 224 0.69 -12.24 -25.43
C ALA A 224 -0.65 -11.89 -24.72
N TRP A 225 -1.50 -12.87 -24.49
CA TRP A 225 -2.78 -12.70 -23.77
C TRP A 225 -2.59 -12.30 -22.31
N ASP A 226 -1.55 -12.79 -21.62
CA ASP A 226 -1.23 -12.40 -20.24
C ASP A 226 -0.86 -10.91 -20.15
N LYS A 227 -0.09 -10.45 -21.15
CA LYS A 227 0.31 -9.02 -21.25
C LYS A 227 -0.89 -8.14 -21.57
N LEU A 228 -1.78 -8.60 -22.47
CA LEU A 228 -3.00 -7.88 -22.81
C LEU A 228 -3.93 -7.76 -21.58
N ALA A 229 -4.12 -8.85 -20.83
CA ALA A 229 -4.87 -8.81 -19.59
C ALA A 229 -4.26 -7.81 -18.57
N LEU A 230 -2.94 -7.80 -18.42
CA LEU A 230 -2.27 -6.82 -17.56
C LEU A 230 -2.50 -5.38 -18.05
N LEU A 231 -2.44 -5.13 -19.36
CA LEU A 231 -2.72 -3.82 -19.92
C LEU A 231 -4.15 -3.37 -19.63
N PHE A 232 -5.13 -4.26 -19.78
CA PHE A 232 -6.52 -3.95 -19.45
C PHE A 232 -6.72 -3.70 -17.95
N TYR A 233 -6.03 -4.46 -17.08
CA TYR A 233 -6.05 -4.19 -15.65
C TYR A 233 -5.58 -2.76 -15.32
N ILE A 234 -4.49 -2.33 -15.95
CA ILE A 234 -3.95 -0.98 -15.81
C ILE A 234 -4.97 0.06 -16.26
N ILE A 235 -5.54 -0.09 -17.46
CA ILE A 235 -6.51 0.85 -18.02
C ILE A 235 -7.75 0.95 -17.14
N MET A 236 -8.33 -0.18 -16.72
CA MET A 236 -9.53 -0.19 -15.87
C MET A 236 -9.25 0.40 -14.49
N SER A 237 -8.10 0.09 -13.90
CA SER A 237 -7.73 0.65 -12.59
C SER A 237 -7.54 2.17 -12.64
N LEU A 238 -7.00 2.70 -13.73
CA LEU A 238 -6.90 4.15 -13.93
C LEU A 238 -8.27 4.79 -14.18
N ALA A 239 -9.16 4.12 -14.94
CA ALA A 239 -10.50 4.62 -15.27
C ALA A 239 -11.39 4.80 -14.02
N THR A 240 -11.18 4.01 -12.95
CA THR A 240 -11.93 4.17 -11.69
C THR A 240 -11.57 5.43 -10.88
N GLY A 241 -10.60 6.22 -11.36
CA GLY A 241 -10.19 7.45 -10.69
C GLY A 241 -9.39 7.25 -9.39
N GLN A 242 -9.21 6.03 -8.90
CA GLN A 242 -8.42 5.70 -7.71
C GLN A 242 -6.91 5.67 -8.04
N ARG A 243 -6.38 6.83 -8.44
CA ARG A 243 -5.02 6.99 -8.96
C ARG A 243 -3.93 6.36 -8.09
N GLY A 244 -4.01 6.61 -6.78
CA GLY A 244 -2.98 6.19 -5.84
C GLY A 244 -2.78 4.68 -5.83
N LEU A 245 -3.83 3.92 -5.54
CA LEU A 245 -3.79 2.45 -5.51
C LEU A 245 -3.45 1.85 -6.88
N ALA A 246 -4.05 2.37 -7.95
CA ALA A 246 -3.80 1.87 -9.30
C ALA A 246 -2.33 2.03 -9.70
N MET A 247 -1.76 3.24 -9.52
CA MET A 247 -0.36 3.51 -9.87
C MET A 247 0.61 2.67 -9.06
N LEU A 248 0.37 2.50 -7.77
CA LEU A 248 1.24 1.70 -6.90
C LEU A 248 1.19 0.23 -7.25
N SER A 249 -0.01 -0.31 -7.49
CA SER A 249 -0.16 -1.69 -7.96
C SER A 249 0.59 -1.90 -9.27
N ILE A 250 0.50 -0.96 -10.21
CA ILE A 250 1.23 -1.01 -11.48
C ILE A 250 2.74 -1.02 -11.24
N VAL A 251 3.25 -0.08 -10.46
CA VAL A 251 4.68 0.03 -10.17
C VAL A 251 5.18 -1.24 -9.48
N PHE A 252 4.43 -1.76 -8.52
CA PHE A 252 4.78 -2.99 -7.83
C PHE A 252 4.77 -4.22 -8.76
N ILE A 253 3.75 -4.36 -9.60
CA ILE A 253 3.67 -5.45 -10.59
C ILE A 253 4.87 -5.40 -11.55
N LEU A 254 5.19 -4.23 -12.06
CA LEU A 254 6.34 -4.03 -12.95
C LEU A 254 7.67 -4.33 -12.26
N PHE A 255 7.84 -3.86 -11.03
CA PHE A 255 8.99 -4.18 -10.19
C PHE A 255 9.13 -5.69 -9.98
N TYR A 256 8.03 -6.37 -9.67
CA TYR A 256 8.03 -7.82 -9.47
C TYR A 256 8.36 -8.58 -10.76
N LEU A 257 7.75 -8.21 -11.89
CA LEU A 257 8.05 -8.80 -13.20
C LEU A 257 9.52 -8.59 -13.62
N TYR A 258 10.05 -7.40 -13.34
CA TYR A 258 11.46 -7.10 -13.56
C TYR A 258 12.35 -7.99 -12.69
N ARG A 259 12.04 -8.13 -11.40
CA ARG A 259 12.78 -8.95 -10.44
C ARG A 259 12.80 -10.44 -10.80
N LEU A 260 11.72 -10.95 -11.40
CA LEU A 260 11.63 -12.30 -11.93
C LEU A 260 12.33 -12.49 -13.28
N GLY A 261 12.90 -11.44 -13.86
CA GLY A 261 13.52 -11.47 -15.19
C GLY A 261 12.52 -11.66 -16.33
N LYS A 262 11.20 -11.48 -16.07
CA LYS A 262 10.16 -11.61 -17.09
C LYS A 262 10.11 -10.43 -18.04
N ILE A 263 10.55 -9.28 -17.57
CA ILE A 263 10.70 -8.05 -18.35
C ILE A 263 12.09 -7.47 -18.14
N LYS A 264 12.64 -6.84 -19.16
CA LYS A 264 13.83 -6.01 -19.08
C LYS A 264 13.37 -4.56 -19.04
N LEU A 265 13.62 -3.87 -17.94
CA LEU A 265 13.31 -2.45 -17.79
C LEU A 265 14.61 -1.64 -17.88
N PRO A 266 14.97 -1.12 -19.07
CA PRO A 266 16.06 -0.16 -19.16
C PRO A 266 15.66 1.12 -18.42
N MET A 267 16.63 1.82 -17.84
CA MET A 267 16.38 3.03 -17.03
C MET A 267 15.57 4.08 -17.78
N LYS A 268 15.85 4.24 -19.07
CA LYS A 268 15.08 5.16 -19.95
C LYS A 268 13.60 4.86 -19.97
N LEU A 269 13.23 3.57 -20.05
CA LEU A 269 11.83 3.16 -20.06
C LEU A 269 11.17 3.38 -18.68
N LEU A 270 11.89 3.11 -17.58
CA LEU A 270 11.39 3.39 -16.24
C LEU A 270 11.07 4.88 -16.06
N VAL A 271 12.01 5.75 -16.46
CA VAL A 271 11.83 7.21 -16.41
C VAL A 271 10.63 7.62 -17.28
N SER A 272 10.56 7.13 -18.53
CA SER A 272 9.42 7.44 -19.41
C SER A 272 8.09 6.99 -18.83
N MET A 273 8.04 5.83 -18.18
CA MET A 273 6.83 5.34 -17.52
C MET A 273 6.41 6.24 -16.35
N VAL A 274 7.37 6.70 -15.54
CA VAL A 274 7.09 7.65 -14.47
C VAL A 274 6.50 8.94 -15.04
N PHE A 275 7.05 9.49 -16.12
CA PHE A 275 6.50 10.66 -16.78
C PHE A 275 5.10 10.43 -17.36
N VAL A 276 4.85 9.30 -18.02
CA VAL A 276 3.53 8.95 -18.57
C VAL A 276 2.49 8.80 -17.45
N LEU A 277 2.83 8.09 -16.38
CA LEU A 277 1.95 7.93 -15.22
C LEU A 277 1.66 9.28 -14.55
N PHE A 278 2.67 10.15 -14.47
CA PHE A 278 2.52 11.51 -14.01
C PHE A 278 1.54 12.29 -14.88
N PHE A 279 1.74 12.30 -16.19
CA PHE A 279 0.88 13.02 -17.14
C PHE A 279 -0.58 12.53 -17.08
N ILE A 280 -0.81 11.23 -16.99
CA ILE A 280 -2.15 10.65 -16.81
C ILE A 280 -2.75 11.12 -15.47
N SER A 281 -1.95 11.16 -14.39
CA SER A 281 -2.44 11.61 -13.08
C SER A 281 -2.80 13.09 -13.06
N MET A 282 -2.07 13.90 -13.81
CA MET A 282 -2.37 15.32 -13.99
C MET A 282 -3.67 15.52 -14.77
N LEU A 283 -3.85 14.83 -15.90
CA LEU A 283 -5.08 14.86 -16.67
C LEU A 283 -6.30 14.47 -15.82
N MET A 284 -6.17 13.41 -15.05
CA MET A 284 -7.23 12.96 -14.13
C MET A 284 -7.50 13.98 -13.01
N SER A 285 -6.51 14.78 -12.60
CA SER A 285 -6.69 15.87 -11.63
C SER A 285 -7.56 16.98 -12.21
N ASN A 286 -7.31 17.37 -13.44
CA ASN A 286 -8.06 18.40 -14.14
C ASN A 286 -9.52 18.00 -14.34
N ILE A 287 -9.77 16.75 -14.76
CA ILE A 287 -11.12 16.19 -14.87
C ILE A 287 -11.88 16.25 -13.53
N ARG A 288 -11.18 16.05 -12.41
CA ARG A 288 -11.78 16.11 -11.07
C ARG A 288 -12.10 17.54 -10.59
N GLY A 289 -11.20 18.47 -10.90
CA GLY A 289 -11.26 19.84 -10.39
C GLY A 289 -12.15 20.77 -11.19
N GLY A 290 -12.61 20.38 -12.39
CA GLY A 290 -13.37 21.25 -13.29
C GLY A 290 -12.61 22.52 -13.70
N THR A 291 -11.29 22.56 -13.51
CA THR A 291 -10.46 23.72 -13.83
C THR A 291 -9.87 23.56 -15.24
N ASP A 292 -10.13 24.55 -16.08
CA ASP A 292 -9.43 24.71 -17.35
C ASP A 292 -7.96 25.08 -17.07
N SER A 293 -7.11 24.06 -16.90
CA SER A 293 -5.67 24.30 -16.76
C SER A 293 -5.06 24.62 -18.12
N ASN A 294 -4.50 25.79 -18.22
CA ASN A 294 -3.67 26.19 -19.36
C ASN A 294 -2.44 25.27 -19.43
N ILE A 295 -2.22 24.66 -20.60
CA ILE A 295 -1.06 23.80 -20.90
C ILE A 295 0.28 24.52 -20.68
N GLY A 296 0.27 25.85 -20.57
CA GLY A 296 1.47 26.69 -20.40
C GLY A 296 2.24 26.45 -19.10
N ASP A 297 1.57 25.93 -18.05
CA ASP A 297 2.16 25.76 -16.72
C ASP A 297 2.48 24.30 -16.36
N ILE A 298 2.85 23.48 -17.37
CA ILE A 298 3.11 22.02 -17.15
C ILE A 298 4.22 21.78 -16.13
N PHE A 299 5.21 22.62 -16.06
CA PHE A 299 6.33 22.45 -15.11
C PHE A 299 5.93 22.82 -13.67
N SER A 300 5.22 23.92 -13.43
CA SER A 300 4.72 24.27 -12.11
C SER A 300 3.73 23.22 -11.63
N SER A 301 2.82 22.78 -12.51
CA SER A 301 1.88 21.69 -12.23
C SER A 301 2.56 20.35 -11.89
N PHE A 302 3.80 20.13 -12.39
CA PHE A 302 4.59 18.95 -12.05
C PHE A 302 5.04 18.99 -10.58
N PHE A 303 5.64 20.08 -10.15
CA PHE A 303 6.10 20.24 -8.77
C PHE A 303 4.93 20.29 -7.81
N ASP A 304 3.85 21.00 -8.14
CA ASP A 304 2.60 21.04 -7.37
C ASP A 304 2.00 19.65 -7.19
N PHE A 305 2.02 18.81 -8.23
CA PHE A 305 1.56 17.43 -8.12
C PHE A 305 2.38 16.66 -7.10
N PHE A 306 3.71 16.70 -7.18
CA PHE A 306 4.56 15.98 -6.24
C PHE A 306 4.39 16.50 -4.81
N TYR A 307 4.32 17.81 -4.64
CA TYR A 307 4.07 18.45 -3.36
C TYR A 307 2.73 18.01 -2.76
N THR A 308 1.68 17.98 -3.57
CA THR A 308 0.34 17.58 -3.15
C THR A 308 0.20 16.08 -2.89
N GLN A 309 1.06 15.20 -3.43
CA GLN A 309 1.03 13.78 -3.08
C GLN A 309 1.44 13.51 -1.63
N ALA A 310 2.21 14.38 -1.00
CA ALA A 310 2.53 14.30 0.43
C ALA A 310 1.35 14.73 1.34
N VAL A 311 0.11 14.68 0.86
CA VAL A 311 -1.10 14.91 1.64
C VAL A 311 -1.22 14.00 2.87
N SER A 312 -0.57 12.83 2.85
CA SER A 312 -0.57 11.92 4.01
C SER A 312 0.23 12.45 5.20
N LEU A 313 1.13 13.41 5.00
CA LEU A 313 1.73 14.18 6.10
C LEU A 313 0.66 14.94 6.87
N THR A 314 -0.37 15.47 6.19
CA THR A 314 -1.53 16.14 6.82
C THR A 314 -2.21 15.22 7.84
N VAL A 315 -2.29 13.90 7.57
CA VAL A 315 -2.90 12.95 8.51
C VAL A 315 -2.11 12.89 9.81
N ILE A 316 -0.77 12.85 9.73
CA ILE A 316 0.11 12.80 10.91
C ILE A 316 0.03 14.11 11.69
N VAL A 317 0.14 15.23 10.99
CA VAL A 317 0.02 16.58 11.56
C VAL A 317 -1.34 16.75 12.27
N THR A 318 -2.44 16.35 11.62
CA THR A 318 -3.78 16.39 12.20
C THR A 318 -3.88 15.50 13.43
N THR A 319 -3.28 14.31 13.42
CA THR A 319 -3.29 13.41 14.56
C THR A 319 -2.60 14.03 15.77
N ILE A 320 -1.48 14.71 15.56
CA ILE A 320 -0.76 15.41 16.64
C ILE A 320 -1.54 16.63 17.13
N ASP A 321 -2.09 17.41 16.21
CA ASP A 321 -2.82 18.63 16.51
C ASP A 321 -4.13 18.39 17.30
N TYR A 322 -4.86 17.34 16.95
CA TYR A 322 -6.10 16.94 17.62
C TYR A 322 -5.92 15.82 18.66
N ASP A 323 -4.70 15.59 19.12
CA ASP A 323 -4.34 14.50 20.01
C ASP A 323 -5.25 14.37 21.25
N SER A 324 -5.61 15.48 21.87
CA SER A 324 -6.51 15.51 23.05
C SER A 324 -7.96 15.11 22.74
N GLN A 325 -8.36 15.10 21.47
CA GLN A 325 -9.71 14.73 21.02
C GLN A 325 -9.75 13.31 20.45
N ILE A 326 -8.61 12.69 20.24
CA ILE A 326 -8.51 11.36 19.65
C ILE A 326 -8.62 10.31 20.74
N ASP A 327 -9.73 9.57 20.72
CA ASP A 327 -9.92 8.34 21.49
C ASP A 327 -9.74 7.13 20.58
N TYR A 328 -8.49 6.64 20.46
CA TYR A 328 -8.12 5.57 19.56
C TYR A 328 -7.24 4.54 20.27
N SER A 329 -7.74 3.32 20.35
CA SER A 329 -7.11 2.22 21.07
C SER A 329 -6.40 1.23 20.14
N PHE A 330 -5.63 0.31 20.73
CA PHE A 330 -5.03 -0.79 19.98
C PHE A 330 -6.05 -1.65 19.21
N PHE A 331 -7.24 -1.86 19.76
CA PHE A 331 -8.29 -2.63 19.10
C PHE A 331 -8.89 -1.90 17.89
N ASP A 332 -8.82 -0.57 17.86
CA ASP A 332 -9.31 0.24 16.76
C ASP A 332 -8.41 0.17 15.51
N LEU A 333 -7.17 -0.33 15.65
CA LEU A 333 -6.31 -0.69 14.50
C LEU A 333 -6.99 -1.69 13.56
N PHE A 334 -7.89 -2.52 14.09
CA PHE A 334 -8.66 -3.51 13.35
C PHE A 334 -10.04 -3.02 12.93
N GLY A 335 -10.35 -1.74 13.12
CA GLY A 335 -11.68 -1.18 12.92
C GLY A 335 -12.24 -1.45 11.53
N HIS A 336 -11.45 -1.26 10.49
CA HIS A 336 -11.88 -1.53 9.14
C HIS A 336 -12.03 -3.05 8.83
N ILE A 337 -11.28 -3.92 9.52
CA ILE A 337 -11.48 -5.38 9.43
C ILE A 337 -12.81 -5.76 10.09
N ARG A 338 -13.09 -5.22 11.28
CA ARG A 338 -14.36 -5.44 11.99
C ARG A 338 -15.55 -5.00 11.13
N TYR A 339 -15.46 -3.79 10.54
CA TYR A 339 -16.47 -3.29 9.61
C TYR A 339 -16.73 -4.23 8.43
N LEU A 340 -15.69 -4.72 7.77
CA LEU A 340 -15.85 -5.63 6.64
C LEU A 340 -16.43 -6.98 7.06
N ILE A 341 -16.01 -7.52 8.20
CA ILE A 341 -16.57 -8.77 8.74
C ILE A 341 -18.07 -8.62 8.97
N GLU A 342 -18.48 -7.54 9.64
CA GLU A 342 -19.89 -7.29 9.93
C GLU A 342 -20.70 -7.03 8.65
N TYR A 343 -20.17 -6.25 7.72
CA TYR A 343 -20.78 -6.01 6.43
C TYR A 343 -21.08 -7.32 5.67
N TYR A 344 -20.10 -8.21 5.55
CA TYR A 344 -20.30 -9.48 4.84
C TYR A 344 -21.19 -10.45 5.63
N TRP A 345 -21.09 -10.44 6.95
CA TRP A 345 -21.93 -11.26 7.82
C TRP A 345 -23.40 -10.88 7.66
N ASN A 346 -23.73 -9.60 7.72
CA ASN A 346 -25.10 -9.10 7.56
C ASN A 346 -25.64 -9.39 6.15
N LYS A 347 -24.81 -9.29 5.12
CA LYS A 347 -25.21 -9.71 3.75
C LYS A 347 -25.50 -11.20 3.63
N ILE A 348 -24.75 -12.06 4.30
CA ILE A 348 -24.95 -13.51 4.26
C ILE A 348 -26.18 -13.92 5.06
N THR A 349 -26.42 -13.29 6.20
CA THR A 349 -27.56 -13.59 7.09
C THR A 349 -28.85 -12.91 6.68
N LEU A 350 -28.85 -12.14 5.58
CA LEU A 350 -30.00 -11.37 5.09
C LEU A 350 -30.56 -10.37 6.13
N GLN A 351 -29.74 -9.98 7.09
CA GLN A 351 -30.03 -8.85 7.98
C GLN A 351 -29.85 -7.55 7.19
N ASP A 352 -30.43 -6.45 7.68
CA ASP A 352 -30.29 -5.14 7.03
C ASP A 352 -28.79 -4.86 6.83
N PRO A 353 -28.31 -4.80 5.59
CA PRO A 353 -26.88 -4.69 5.35
C PRO A 353 -26.41 -3.33 5.86
N VAL A 354 -25.37 -3.33 6.68
CA VAL A 354 -24.60 -2.11 6.95
C VAL A 354 -24.19 -1.55 5.59
N PRO A 355 -24.61 -0.33 5.23
CA PRO A 355 -24.20 0.24 3.95
C PRO A 355 -22.68 0.30 3.87
N ILE A 356 -22.10 -0.19 2.79
CA ILE A 356 -20.64 -0.17 2.60
C ILE A 356 -20.09 1.26 2.66
N ASP A 357 -20.95 2.22 2.41
CA ASP A 357 -20.65 3.65 2.30
C ASP A 357 -21.14 4.46 3.52
N ALA A 358 -21.52 3.78 4.63
CA ALA A 358 -21.92 4.47 5.85
C ALA A 358 -20.71 5.12 6.54
N LEU A 359 -20.33 6.30 6.05
CA LEU A 359 -19.20 7.09 6.58
C LEU A 359 -19.26 7.26 8.09
N THR A 360 -20.47 7.54 8.61
CA THR A 360 -20.74 7.74 10.03
C THR A 360 -20.41 6.49 10.84
N MET A 361 -20.86 5.29 10.39
CA MET A 361 -20.54 4.03 11.06
C MET A 361 -19.04 3.73 10.98
N GLN A 362 -18.43 3.90 9.82
CA GLN A 362 -16.99 3.71 9.64
C GLN A 362 -16.19 4.61 10.58
N ALA A 363 -16.59 5.87 10.74
CA ALA A 363 -15.89 6.84 11.57
C ALA A 363 -16.09 6.59 13.07
N TYR A 364 -17.33 6.46 13.54
CA TYR A 364 -17.63 6.53 14.97
C TYR A 364 -17.81 5.16 15.65
N GLU A 365 -18.34 4.17 14.94
CA GLU A 365 -18.59 2.87 15.51
C GLU A 365 -17.37 1.94 15.34
N PHE A 366 -16.81 1.89 14.12
CA PHE A 366 -15.67 1.06 13.81
C PHE A 366 -14.33 1.77 13.96
N LYS A 367 -14.34 3.08 14.07
CA LYS A 367 -13.15 3.93 14.12
C LYS A 367 -12.15 3.58 13.00
N TRP A 368 -12.65 3.44 11.76
CA TRP A 368 -11.78 3.30 10.60
C TRP A 368 -10.96 4.58 10.45
N TYR A 369 -9.66 4.50 10.68
CA TYR A 369 -8.84 5.66 11.03
C TYR A 369 -8.97 6.83 10.05
N GLY A 370 -8.91 6.59 8.75
CA GLY A 370 -9.05 7.64 7.75
C GLY A 370 -10.38 8.41 7.86
N GLN A 371 -11.48 7.70 8.11
CA GLN A 371 -12.80 8.30 8.31
C GLN A 371 -12.91 8.98 9.68
N TYR A 372 -12.38 8.32 10.71
CA TYR A 372 -12.40 8.83 12.07
C TYR A 372 -11.66 10.17 12.20
N ILE A 373 -10.40 10.25 11.72
CA ILE A 373 -9.61 11.50 11.80
C ILE A 373 -10.20 12.60 10.91
N SER A 374 -10.76 12.25 9.74
CA SER A 374 -11.45 13.22 8.87
C SER A 374 -12.67 13.83 9.54
N SER A 375 -13.46 13.03 10.25
CA SER A 375 -14.66 13.51 10.96
C SER A 375 -14.33 14.44 12.13
N ILE A 376 -13.17 14.29 12.74
CA ILE A 376 -12.67 15.18 13.81
C ILE A 376 -12.13 16.48 13.20
N ALA A 377 -11.32 16.37 12.15
CA ALA A 377 -10.59 17.50 11.58
C ALA A 377 -11.49 18.50 10.85
N ASN A 378 -12.41 18.01 10.03
CA ASN A 378 -13.34 18.85 9.28
C ASN A 378 -14.65 18.11 8.96
N LYS A 379 -15.60 18.26 9.86
CA LYS A 379 -16.89 17.56 9.80
C LYS A 379 -17.71 17.91 8.54
N SER A 380 -17.64 19.16 8.08
CA SER A 380 -18.38 19.60 6.88
C SER A 380 -17.85 18.87 5.63
N MET A 381 -16.54 18.94 5.39
CA MET A 381 -15.93 18.27 4.23
C MET A 381 -16.05 16.75 4.31
N PHE A 382 -16.05 16.19 5.53
CA PHE A 382 -16.26 14.75 5.74
C PHE A 382 -17.62 14.29 5.21
N TYR A 383 -18.71 15.02 5.54
CA TYR A 383 -20.05 14.68 5.03
C TYR A 383 -20.23 14.98 3.53
N GLU A 384 -19.36 15.78 2.95
CA GLU A 384 -19.31 15.97 1.50
C GLU A 384 -18.56 14.82 0.76
N GLY A 385 -18.16 13.78 1.49
CA GLY A 385 -17.43 12.63 0.94
C GLY A 385 -15.94 12.86 0.75
N MET A 386 -15.40 13.96 1.28
CA MET A 386 -13.97 14.23 1.27
C MET A 386 -13.30 13.67 2.53
N GLY A 387 -12.04 13.29 2.42
CA GLY A 387 -11.30 12.75 3.56
C GLY A 387 -9.79 12.94 3.43
N LEU A 388 -9.11 12.95 4.58
CA LEU A 388 -7.66 13.02 4.68
C LEU A 388 -6.98 11.73 4.21
N GLY A 389 -7.70 10.62 4.19
CA GLY A 389 -7.12 9.30 4.07
C GLY A 389 -6.51 8.82 5.39
N SER A 390 -5.60 7.88 5.32
CA SER A 390 -4.95 7.28 6.49
C SER A 390 -3.44 7.26 6.34
N SER A 391 -2.74 6.90 7.42
CA SER A 391 -1.31 6.57 7.44
C SER A 391 -1.05 5.62 8.62
N TYR A 392 -0.29 4.53 8.38
CA TYR A 392 0.07 3.64 9.48
C TYR A 392 0.88 4.37 10.58
N VAL A 393 1.67 5.39 10.20
CA VAL A 393 2.43 6.21 11.13
C VAL A 393 1.50 6.99 12.06
N ALA A 394 0.47 7.64 11.50
CA ALA A 394 -0.53 8.38 12.26
C ALA A 394 -1.35 7.44 13.16
N GLN A 395 -1.76 6.27 12.64
CA GLN A 395 -2.48 5.27 13.44
C GLN A 395 -1.67 4.79 14.65
N LEU A 396 -0.41 4.46 14.45
CA LEU A 396 0.46 4.01 15.54
C LEU A 396 0.67 5.12 16.59
N TYR A 397 0.83 6.36 16.13
CA TYR A 397 0.90 7.50 17.04
C TYR A 397 -0.40 7.66 17.86
N ALA A 398 -1.55 7.56 17.23
CA ALA A 398 -2.85 7.66 17.91
C ALA A 398 -3.05 6.57 18.98
N VAL A 399 -2.49 5.36 18.77
CA VAL A 399 -2.59 4.23 19.73
C VAL A 399 -1.73 4.41 20.96
N GLY A 400 -0.50 4.91 20.82
CA GLY A 400 0.43 4.94 21.93
C GLY A 400 1.70 5.75 21.64
N LYS A 401 1.52 6.85 20.88
CA LYS A 401 2.57 7.82 20.59
C LYS A 401 3.82 7.16 19.98
N GLU A 402 4.99 7.68 20.30
CA GLU A 402 6.28 7.22 19.80
C GLU A 402 6.56 5.76 20.15
N PHE A 403 6.10 5.31 21.32
CA PHE A 403 6.32 3.93 21.76
C PHE A 403 5.62 2.93 20.83
N ALA A 404 4.35 3.19 20.51
CA ALA A 404 3.61 2.35 19.55
C ALA A 404 4.20 2.44 18.15
N GLN A 405 4.76 3.58 17.74
CA GLN A 405 5.46 3.73 16.47
C GLN A 405 6.73 2.90 16.38
N VAL A 406 7.52 2.85 17.44
CA VAL A 406 8.72 2.00 17.50
C VAL A 406 8.34 0.54 17.31
N ILE A 407 7.39 0.04 18.11
CA ILE A 407 6.97 -1.37 18.05
C ILE A 407 6.30 -1.67 16.70
N GLY A 408 5.38 -0.82 16.27
CA GLY A 408 4.65 -0.98 15.03
C GLY A 408 5.55 -0.84 13.81
N GLY A 409 6.51 0.09 13.80
CA GLY A 409 7.49 0.24 12.74
C GLY A 409 8.40 -0.99 12.60
N ILE A 410 8.87 -1.56 13.73
CA ILE A 410 9.60 -2.84 13.74
C ILE A 410 8.75 -3.95 13.14
N PHE A 411 7.47 -4.04 13.54
CA PHE A 411 6.54 -5.02 12.96
C PHE A 411 6.38 -4.84 11.45
N VAL A 412 6.20 -3.60 10.98
CA VAL A 412 6.06 -3.28 9.54
C VAL A 412 7.31 -3.71 8.76
N GLY A 413 8.51 -3.38 9.21
CA GLY A 413 9.75 -3.79 8.57
C GLY A 413 9.97 -5.31 8.55
N TYR A 414 9.62 -5.98 9.67
CA TYR A 414 9.68 -7.43 9.79
C TYR A 414 8.73 -8.13 8.80
N ILE A 415 7.47 -7.69 8.73
CA ILE A 415 6.44 -8.24 7.83
C ILE A 415 6.78 -7.95 6.37
N ALA A 416 7.27 -6.76 6.05
CA ALA A 416 7.73 -6.41 4.70
C ALA A 416 8.76 -7.42 4.16
N CYS A 417 9.78 -7.69 4.96
CA CYS A 417 10.82 -8.65 4.61
C CYS A 417 10.30 -10.10 4.56
N PHE A 418 9.44 -10.48 5.51
CA PHE A 418 8.78 -11.79 5.50
C PHE A 418 7.98 -12.02 4.21
N LEU A 419 7.12 -11.08 3.83
CA LEU A 419 6.33 -11.16 2.61
C LEU A 419 7.22 -11.16 1.36
N ASN A 420 8.23 -10.28 1.31
CA ASN A 420 9.17 -10.20 0.20
C ASN A 420 9.96 -11.51 -0.02
N ASP A 421 10.32 -12.21 1.05
CA ASP A 421 10.96 -13.52 0.96
C ASP A 421 10.01 -14.61 0.46
N ASN A 422 8.74 -14.56 0.86
CA ASN A 422 7.73 -15.50 0.40
C ASN A 422 7.39 -15.36 -1.09
N LEU A 423 7.70 -14.23 -1.74
CA LEU A 423 7.63 -14.09 -3.20
C LEU A 423 8.53 -15.11 -3.95
N ARG A 424 9.55 -15.65 -3.30
CA ARG A 424 10.47 -16.66 -3.85
C ARG A 424 10.18 -18.06 -3.34
N SER A 425 9.09 -18.25 -2.61
CA SER A 425 8.74 -19.58 -2.09
C SER A 425 8.43 -20.55 -3.23
N SER A 426 8.87 -21.81 -3.10
CA SER A 426 8.44 -22.90 -3.98
C SER A 426 6.95 -23.20 -3.85
N ASN A 427 6.36 -22.90 -2.70
CA ASN A 427 4.93 -23.05 -2.47
C ASN A 427 4.18 -21.91 -3.20
N PHE A 428 3.38 -22.29 -4.20
CA PHE A 428 2.57 -21.37 -5.00
C PHE A 428 1.67 -20.47 -4.16
N LEU A 429 0.99 -21.02 -3.14
CA LEU A 429 0.09 -20.24 -2.29
C LEU A 429 0.82 -19.17 -1.50
N ARG A 430 1.98 -19.50 -0.93
CA ARG A 430 2.80 -18.50 -0.23
C ARG A 430 3.24 -17.39 -1.16
N ARG A 431 3.63 -17.73 -2.41
CA ARG A 431 3.96 -16.72 -3.42
C ARG A 431 2.78 -15.83 -3.76
N PHE A 432 1.63 -16.44 -4.02
CA PHE A 432 0.42 -15.74 -4.39
C PHE A 432 -0.02 -14.76 -3.28
N TRP A 433 -0.12 -15.25 -2.04
CA TRP A 433 -0.47 -14.40 -0.89
C TRP A 433 0.54 -13.30 -0.63
N ALA A 434 1.82 -13.60 -0.72
CA ALA A 434 2.86 -12.59 -0.55
C ALA A 434 2.79 -11.52 -1.64
N PHE A 435 2.53 -11.91 -2.89
CA PHE A 435 2.39 -10.99 -4.00
C PHE A 435 1.19 -10.06 -3.78
N HIS A 436 0.03 -10.63 -3.47
CA HIS A 436 -1.17 -9.86 -3.20
C HIS A 436 -1.01 -8.91 -2.01
N ALA A 437 -0.53 -9.44 -0.88
CA ALA A 437 -0.31 -8.63 0.32
C ALA A 437 0.65 -7.46 0.07
N LEU A 438 1.75 -7.69 -0.66
CA LEU A 438 2.73 -6.64 -0.95
C LEU A 438 2.21 -5.57 -1.92
N THR A 439 1.30 -5.93 -2.83
CA THR A 439 0.67 -4.96 -3.74
C THR A 439 -0.09 -3.87 -2.95
N ILE A 440 -0.69 -4.26 -1.82
CA ILE A 440 -1.41 -3.33 -0.93
C ILE A 440 -0.46 -2.76 0.14
N PHE A 441 0.45 -3.60 0.67
CA PHE A 441 1.37 -3.22 1.74
C PHE A 441 2.26 -2.03 1.38
N ILE A 442 2.65 -1.91 0.12
CA ILE A 442 3.46 -0.78 -0.35
C ILE A 442 2.74 0.57 -0.19
N PHE A 443 1.41 0.54 -0.03
CA PHE A 443 0.56 1.71 0.14
C PHE A 443 0.33 2.11 1.61
N ILE A 444 0.73 1.32 2.59
CA ILE A 444 0.47 1.61 4.02
C ILE A 444 1.02 2.96 4.52
N PRO A 445 2.05 3.60 3.94
CA PRO A 445 2.37 4.99 4.28
C PRO A 445 1.18 5.94 4.10
N ARG A 446 0.23 5.59 3.20
CA ARG A 446 -1.00 6.33 2.90
C ARG A 446 -2.28 5.53 3.18
N ALA A 447 -2.21 4.45 3.93
CA ALA A 447 -3.31 3.55 4.21
C ALA A 447 -3.29 3.09 5.67
N ASN A 448 -4.32 2.33 6.08
CA ASN A 448 -4.35 1.72 7.40
C ASN A 448 -3.33 0.60 7.54
N LEU A 449 -2.78 0.42 8.73
CA LEU A 449 -1.72 -0.55 9.01
C LEU A 449 -2.05 -1.97 8.50
N PHE A 450 -3.26 -2.45 8.72
CA PHE A 450 -3.69 -3.80 8.36
C PHE A 450 -4.53 -3.87 7.07
N GLU A 451 -4.53 -2.83 6.27
CA GLU A 451 -5.30 -2.79 5.01
C GLU A 451 -4.89 -3.89 4.02
N PHE A 452 -3.60 -4.26 4.03
CA PHE A 452 -3.10 -5.37 3.23
C PHE A 452 -3.66 -6.76 3.61
N ILE A 453 -4.31 -6.87 4.77
CA ILE A 453 -5.00 -8.10 5.21
C ILE A 453 -6.47 -8.05 4.82
N SER A 454 -7.10 -6.89 4.95
CA SER A 454 -8.54 -6.73 4.90
C SER A 454 -9.10 -6.39 3.53
N MET A 455 -8.33 -5.70 2.69
CA MET A 455 -8.85 -5.35 1.37
C MET A 455 -9.24 -6.59 0.59
N GLN A 456 -10.54 -6.74 0.35
CA GLN A 456 -11.14 -7.80 -0.48
C GLN A 456 -10.83 -9.23 0.01
N TRP A 457 -10.54 -9.42 1.31
CA TRP A 457 -10.19 -10.74 1.84
C TRP A 457 -11.28 -11.79 1.57
N ALA A 458 -12.57 -11.45 1.70
CA ALA A 458 -13.64 -12.39 1.52
C ALA A 458 -13.76 -12.94 0.08
N PRO A 459 -13.78 -12.09 -0.98
CA PRO A 459 -13.65 -12.55 -2.35
C PRO A 459 -12.41 -13.40 -2.61
N TYR A 460 -11.27 -13.04 -2.03
CA TYR A 460 -10.03 -13.81 -2.20
C TYR A 460 -10.10 -15.18 -1.51
N VAL A 461 -10.63 -15.24 -0.30
CA VAL A 461 -10.84 -16.51 0.43
C VAL A 461 -11.75 -17.43 -0.37
N VAL A 462 -12.89 -16.95 -0.85
CA VAL A 462 -13.83 -17.77 -1.65
C VAL A 462 -13.17 -18.26 -2.94
N SER A 463 -12.41 -17.40 -3.62
CA SER A 463 -11.68 -17.79 -4.83
C SER A 463 -10.59 -18.81 -4.56
N LEU A 464 -9.92 -18.74 -3.41
CA LEU A 464 -9.00 -19.76 -2.95
C LEU A 464 -9.71 -21.10 -2.66
N PHE A 465 -10.88 -21.09 -2.04
CA PHE A 465 -11.66 -22.31 -1.85
C PHE A 465 -12.03 -22.97 -3.16
N ILE A 466 -12.47 -22.20 -4.15
CA ILE A 466 -12.75 -22.73 -5.51
C ILE A 466 -11.48 -23.32 -6.11
N TYR A 467 -10.36 -22.63 -5.98
CA TYR A 467 -9.05 -23.12 -6.45
C TYR A 467 -8.68 -24.45 -5.80
N PHE A 468 -8.76 -24.54 -4.47
CA PHE A 468 -8.46 -25.76 -3.73
C PHE A 468 -9.38 -26.91 -4.11
N TYR A 469 -10.68 -26.63 -4.24
CA TYR A 469 -11.65 -27.66 -4.66
C TYR A 469 -11.29 -28.25 -6.02
N ILE A 470 -10.93 -27.42 -6.98
CA ILE A 470 -10.52 -27.85 -8.33
C ILE A 470 -9.22 -28.66 -8.27
N VAL A 471 -8.23 -28.19 -7.52
CA VAL A 471 -6.95 -28.89 -7.33
C VAL A 471 -7.16 -30.25 -6.67
N PHE A 472 -7.95 -30.31 -5.60
CA PHE A 472 -8.23 -31.54 -4.86
C PHE A 472 -9.00 -32.56 -5.72
N ARG A 473 -9.97 -32.12 -6.49
CA ARG A 473 -10.72 -32.95 -7.44
C ARG A 473 -9.81 -33.55 -8.51
N ASN A 474 -8.88 -32.76 -9.05
CA ASN A 474 -7.93 -33.23 -10.05
C ASN A 474 -6.91 -34.21 -9.44
N TYR A 475 -6.47 -33.99 -8.21
CA TYR A 475 -5.58 -34.90 -7.48
C TYR A 475 -6.24 -36.27 -7.26
N LYS A 476 -7.50 -36.33 -6.79
CA LYS A 476 -8.28 -37.59 -6.66
C LYS A 476 -8.41 -38.34 -8.00
N LYS A 477 -8.62 -37.60 -9.10
CA LYS A 477 -8.75 -38.23 -10.43
C LYS A 477 -7.43 -38.85 -10.90
N THR A 478 -6.30 -38.22 -10.60
CA THR A 478 -4.98 -38.75 -10.97
C THR A 478 -4.56 -39.93 -10.10
N SER A 479 -4.88 -39.93 -8.80
CA SER A 479 -4.60 -41.04 -7.88
C SER A 479 -5.47 -42.29 -8.20
N LEU A 480 -6.71 -42.10 -8.63
CA LEU A 480 -7.55 -43.19 -9.09
C LEU A 480 -7.05 -43.84 -10.39
N ILE A 481 -6.53 -43.04 -11.32
CA ILE A 481 -5.97 -43.56 -12.58
C ILE A 481 -4.67 -44.33 -12.31
N SER A 482 -3.82 -43.86 -11.39
CA SER A 482 -2.59 -44.57 -11.01
C SER A 482 -2.87 -45.90 -10.28
N SER A 483 -3.93 -45.97 -9.46
CA SER A 483 -4.31 -47.21 -8.78
C SER A 483 -4.89 -48.26 -9.73
N ILE A 484 -5.52 -47.85 -10.84
CA ILE A 484 -6.07 -48.77 -11.87
C ILE A 484 -4.95 -49.25 -12.83
N SER A 485 -3.86 -48.51 -12.98
CA SER A 485 -2.73 -48.93 -13.82
C SER A 485 -1.76 -49.91 -13.13
N HIS A 486 -1.96 -50.21 -11.86
CA HIS A 486 -1.19 -51.20 -11.08
C HIS A 486 -1.98 -52.51 -10.79
N VAL A 487 -3.18 -52.62 -11.30
CA VAL A 487 -3.96 -53.85 -11.37
C VAL A 487 -3.94 -54.38 -12.80
#